data_cf01278aca5f59b00056ff46aa873b85
#
_entry.id   cf01278aca5f59b00056ff46aa873b85
#
_cell.length_a   1.000
_cell.length_b   1.000
_cell.length_c   1.000
_cell.angle_alpha   90.00
_cell.angle_beta   90.00
_cell.angle_gamma   90.00
#
_symmetry.space_group_name_H-M   'P 1'
#
loop_
_entity.id
_entity.type
_entity.pdbx_description
1 polymer ?
#
loop_
_entity_poly.entity_id
_entity_poly.type
_entity_poly.pdbx_seq_one_letter_code
_entity_poly.pdbx_strand_id
1 'polypeptide(L)'
;QAGIRRKELAIVVVFARMVLPIVLGGIAAFMIYGINYFPTWRGMKKLMGFAAMVGLGYKGPEIYLSNLISKRTDAIRKGLPDALDLLVICAEAGLTVDAAFNRVAKELGRAYPELGDEFALTAIELAFLGERRAAFENLAYRVNLEAVKGVTTTMVQTERYGTPLASALRVLSAEFRKVHQF
;
A
#
# COMPACT_ATOMS: atom_id res chain seq x y z
N GLN A 1 12.07 -6.92 -6.56
CA GLN A 1 11.48 -7.90 -5.58
C GLN A 1 10.08 -7.51 -5.11
N ALA A 2 9.70 -6.21 -5.06
CA ALA A 2 8.37 -5.77 -4.62
C ALA A 2 7.21 -6.20 -5.55
N GLY A 3 7.44 -6.30 -6.86
CA GLY A 3 6.43 -6.73 -7.84
C GLY A 3 6.07 -8.22 -7.75
N ILE A 4 7.03 -9.07 -7.39
CA ILE A 4 6.82 -10.52 -7.25
C ILE A 4 5.99 -10.83 -6.00
N ARG A 5 6.25 -10.15 -4.87
CA ARG A 5 5.47 -10.29 -3.63
C ARG A 5 3.98 -9.95 -3.81
N ARG A 6 3.65 -8.96 -4.63
CA ARG A 6 2.24 -8.59 -4.89
C ARG A 6 1.49 -9.66 -5.69
N LYS A 7 2.13 -10.26 -6.69
CA LYS A 7 1.50 -11.34 -7.49
C LYS A 7 1.33 -12.62 -6.68
N GLU A 8 2.33 -13.00 -5.90
CA GLU A 8 2.22 -14.18 -5.01
C GLU A 8 1.16 -13.98 -3.94
N LEU A 9 1.13 -12.81 -3.28
CA LEU A 9 0.08 -12.49 -2.30
C LEU A 9 -1.31 -12.48 -2.93
N ALA A 10 -1.46 -11.95 -4.14
CA ALA A 10 -2.74 -11.96 -4.85
C ALA A 10 -3.20 -13.39 -5.15
N ILE A 11 -2.29 -14.26 -5.60
CA ILE A 11 -2.60 -15.67 -5.89
C ILE A 11 -2.97 -16.40 -4.59
N VAL A 12 -2.21 -16.22 -3.52
CA VAL A 12 -2.48 -16.83 -2.20
C VAL A 12 -3.84 -16.38 -1.66
N VAL A 13 -4.18 -15.09 -1.79
CA VAL A 13 -5.48 -14.55 -1.33
C VAL A 13 -6.64 -15.10 -2.16
N VAL A 14 -6.50 -15.16 -3.49
CA VAL A 14 -7.53 -15.76 -4.36
C VAL A 14 -7.73 -17.23 -4.02
N PHE A 15 -6.63 -17.97 -3.81
CA PHE A 15 -6.70 -19.38 -3.41
C PHE A 15 -7.31 -19.55 -2.03
N ALA A 16 -6.91 -18.74 -1.05
CA ALA A 16 -7.49 -18.72 0.29
C ALA A 16 -8.99 -18.38 0.28
N ARG A 17 -9.40 -17.44 -0.57
CA ARG A 17 -10.81 -17.05 -0.76
C ARG A 17 -11.68 -18.18 -1.31
N MET A 18 -11.09 -19.09 -2.11
CA MET A 18 -11.80 -20.26 -2.63
C MET A 18 -11.79 -21.43 -1.66
N VAL A 19 -10.64 -21.72 -1.04
CA VAL A 19 -10.44 -22.90 -0.20
C VAL A 19 -11.03 -22.72 1.20
N LEU A 20 -10.86 -21.55 1.81
CA LEU A 20 -11.26 -21.30 3.20
C LEU A 20 -12.76 -21.48 3.45
N PRO A 21 -13.70 -20.95 2.64
CA PRO A 21 -15.12 -21.18 2.84
C PRO A 21 -15.52 -22.65 2.63
N ILE A 22 -14.84 -23.38 1.73
CA ILE A 22 -15.11 -24.81 1.50
C ILE A 22 -14.68 -25.63 2.70
N VAL A 23 -13.49 -25.37 3.24
CA VAL A 23 -12.96 -26.06 4.42
C VAL A 23 -13.81 -25.75 5.66
N LEU A 24 -14.09 -24.48 5.92
CA LEU A 24 -14.92 -24.07 7.06
C LEU A 24 -16.36 -24.56 6.92
N GLY A 25 -16.94 -24.52 5.73
CA GLY A 25 -18.25 -25.08 5.43
C GLY A 25 -18.30 -26.60 5.64
N GLY A 26 -17.25 -27.32 5.20
CA GLY A 26 -17.12 -28.75 5.40
C GLY A 26 -17.02 -29.13 6.89
N ILE A 27 -16.19 -28.41 7.64
CA ILE A 27 -16.05 -28.60 9.11
C ILE A 27 -17.37 -28.27 9.81
N ALA A 28 -18.03 -27.18 9.46
CA ALA A 28 -19.32 -26.81 10.03
C ALA A 28 -20.42 -27.84 9.72
N ALA A 29 -20.49 -28.33 8.48
CA ALA A 29 -21.41 -29.39 8.09
C ALA A 29 -21.13 -30.68 8.87
N PHE A 30 -19.88 -31.09 8.99
CA PHE A 30 -19.50 -32.29 9.74
C PHE A 30 -19.84 -32.17 11.23
N MET A 31 -19.58 -31.01 11.88
CA MET A 31 -19.95 -30.79 13.28
C MET A 31 -21.46 -30.72 13.50
N ILE A 32 -22.19 -30.07 12.62
CA ILE A 32 -23.65 -29.86 12.77
C ILE A 32 -24.44 -31.11 12.42
N TYR A 33 -24.07 -31.84 11.36
CA TYR A 33 -24.81 -32.98 10.83
C TYR A 33 -24.17 -34.34 11.19
N GLY A 34 -22.81 -34.42 11.23
CA GLY A 34 -22.11 -35.69 11.52
C GLY A 34 -22.09 -36.03 12.99
N ILE A 35 -21.64 -35.09 13.84
CA ILE A 35 -21.49 -35.33 15.30
C ILE A 35 -22.75 -34.91 16.07
N ASN A 36 -23.66 -34.18 15.43
CA ASN A 36 -24.87 -33.62 16.04
C ASN A 36 -24.59 -32.84 17.35
N TYR A 37 -23.51 -32.06 17.34
CA TYR A 37 -22.96 -31.39 18.53
C TYR A 37 -23.94 -30.45 19.23
N PHE A 38 -24.97 -29.96 18.50
CA PHE A 38 -26.05 -29.13 19.02
C PHE A 38 -27.41 -29.81 18.85
N PRO A 39 -27.78 -30.81 19.66
CA PRO A 39 -29.03 -31.54 19.52
C PRO A 39 -30.29 -30.68 19.76
N THR A 40 -30.14 -29.60 20.54
CA THR A 40 -31.21 -28.65 20.91
C THR A 40 -31.50 -27.60 19.83
N TRP A 41 -30.67 -27.47 18.78
CA TRP A 41 -30.87 -26.49 17.74
C TRP A 41 -31.90 -26.97 16.71
N ARG A 42 -33.02 -26.22 16.56
CA ARG A 42 -33.97 -26.41 15.47
C ARG A 42 -33.30 -26.20 14.11
N GLY A 43 -33.77 -26.85 13.05
CA GLY A 43 -33.18 -26.83 11.71
C GLY A 43 -32.79 -25.42 11.20
N MET A 44 -33.61 -24.41 11.50
CA MET A 44 -33.36 -23.01 11.15
C MET A 44 -32.07 -22.46 11.79
N LYS A 45 -31.81 -22.78 13.06
CA LYS A 45 -30.60 -22.33 13.77
C LYS A 45 -29.34 -23.04 13.24
N LYS A 46 -29.45 -24.31 12.85
CA LYS A 46 -28.39 -25.08 12.21
C LYS A 46 -28.02 -24.46 10.86
N LEU A 47 -29.00 -24.07 10.09
CA LEU A 47 -28.80 -23.41 8.79
C LEU A 47 -28.15 -22.02 8.93
N MET A 48 -28.59 -21.23 9.91
CA MET A 48 -27.97 -19.93 10.21
C MET A 48 -26.51 -20.06 10.67
N GLY A 49 -26.21 -21.03 11.52
CA GLY A 49 -24.83 -21.29 11.97
C GLY A 49 -23.91 -21.69 10.82
N PHE A 50 -24.39 -22.55 9.91
CA PHE A 50 -23.67 -22.92 8.71
C PHE A 50 -23.42 -21.72 7.79
N ALA A 51 -24.46 -20.93 7.51
CA ALA A 51 -24.35 -19.73 6.68
C ALA A 51 -23.40 -18.69 7.27
N ALA A 52 -23.40 -18.50 8.59
CA ALA A 52 -22.46 -17.61 9.28
C ALA A 52 -21.00 -18.06 9.15
N MET A 53 -20.72 -19.36 9.31
CA MET A 53 -19.37 -19.91 9.16
C MET A 53 -18.85 -19.78 7.73
N VAL A 54 -19.66 -20.06 6.74
CA VAL A 54 -19.30 -19.87 5.31
C VAL A 54 -19.05 -18.39 5.00
N GLY A 55 -19.91 -17.49 5.52
CA GLY A 55 -19.76 -16.04 5.36
C GLY A 55 -18.49 -15.48 5.98
N LEU A 56 -18.11 -15.95 7.18
CA LEU A 56 -16.85 -15.60 7.83
C LEU A 56 -15.63 -16.13 7.04
N GLY A 57 -15.72 -17.34 6.51
CA GLY A 57 -14.67 -17.91 5.66
C GLY A 57 -14.45 -17.11 4.37
N TYR A 58 -15.52 -16.55 3.80
CA TYR A 58 -15.44 -15.74 2.59
C TYR A 58 -14.89 -14.32 2.85
N LYS A 59 -15.32 -13.68 3.94
CA LYS A 59 -14.92 -12.30 4.30
C LYS A 59 -13.56 -12.22 5.03
N GLY A 60 -13.15 -13.27 5.74
CA GLY A 60 -11.92 -13.28 6.54
C GLY A 60 -10.66 -12.87 5.77
N PRO A 61 -10.33 -13.50 4.63
CA PRO A 61 -9.15 -13.16 3.85
C PRO A 61 -9.16 -11.73 3.31
N GLU A 62 -10.34 -11.21 2.94
CA GLU A 62 -10.51 -9.86 2.42
C GLU A 62 -10.22 -8.80 3.50
N ILE A 63 -10.75 -9.00 4.71
CA ILE A 63 -10.50 -8.12 5.86
C ILE A 63 -9.01 -8.14 6.24
N TYR A 64 -8.39 -9.31 6.27
CA TYR A 64 -6.97 -9.44 6.59
C TYR A 64 -6.09 -8.69 5.58
N LEU A 65 -6.36 -8.87 4.27
CA LEU A 65 -5.61 -8.19 3.21
C LEU A 65 -5.83 -6.67 3.25
N SER A 66 -7.06 -6.22 3.44
CA SER A 66 -7.40 -4.81 3.58
C SER A 66 -6.64 -4.16 4.74
N ASN A 67 -6.59 -4.83 5.89
CA ASN A 67 -5.82 -4.35 7.05
C ASN A 67 -4.31 -4.28 6.77
N LEU A 68 -3.77 -5.26 6.03
CA LEU A 68 -2.34 -5.27 5.67
C LEU A 68 -1.98 -4.10 4.74
N ILE A 69 -2.83 -3.86 3.72
CA ILE A 69 -2.67 -2.74 2.79
C ILE A 69 -2.81 -1.41 3.54
N SER A 70 -3.81 -1.27 4.41
CA SER A 70 -4.03 -0.06 5.19
C SER A 70 -2.83 0.26 6.07
N LYS A 71 -2.30 -0.72 6.81
CA LYS A 71 -1.10 -0.54 7.65
C LYS A 71 0.10 -0.05 6.85
N ARG A 72 0.34 -0.64 5.66
CA ARG A 72 1.43 -0.20 4.78
C ARG A 72 1.23 1.23 4.29
N THR A 73 0.01 1.54 3.85
CA THR A 73 -0.35 2.88 3.37
C THR A 73 -0.20 3.93 4.48
N ASP A 74 -0.59 3.60 5.71
CA ASP A 74 -0.45 4.49 6.86
C ASP A 74 1.03 4.67 7.26
N ALA A 75 1.86 3.64 7.16
CA ALA A 75 3.30 3.74 7.39
C ALA A 75 3.96 4.71 6.38
N ILE A 76 3.62 4.58 5.09
CA ILE A 76 4.10 5.50 4.05
C ILE A 76 3.60 6.93 4.30
N ARG A 77 2.31 7.09 4.64
CA ARG A 77 1.71 8.41 4.92
C ARG A 77 2.43 9.14 6.03
N LYS A 78 2.81 8.44 7.11
CA LYS A 78 3.51 9.04 8.26
C LYS A 78 4.91 9.55 7.91
N GLY A 79 5.64 8.85 7.05
CA GLY A 79 6.98 9.24 6.64
C GLY A 79 7.03 10.25 5.49
N LEU A 80 5.90 10.49 4.81
CA LEU A 80 5.87 11.32 3.61
C LEU A 80 6.28 12.77 3.85
N PRO A 81 5.84 13.47 4.93
CA PRO A 81 6.30 14.83 5.23
C PRO A 81 7.82 14.92 5.36
N ASP A 82 8.43 14.00 6.12
CA ASP A 82 9.87 13.97 6.33
C ASP A 82 10.62 13.72 5.01
N ALA A 83 10.06 12.87 4.15
CA ALA A 83 10.60 12.59 2.83
C ALA A 83 10.55 13.82 1.92
N LEU A 84 9.45 14.56 1.92
CA LEU A 84 9.31 15.79 1.15
C LEU A 84 10.28 16.87 1.63
N ASP A 85 10.43 17.06 2.94
CA ASP A 85 11.39 18.01 3.49
C ASP A 85 12.82 17.66 3.07
N LEU A 86 13.20 16.38 3.13
CA LEU A 86 14.52 15.95 2.70
C LEU A 86 14.70 16.07 1.18
N LEU A 87 13.67 15.83 0.38
CA LEU A 87 13.72 16.07 -1.07
C LEU A 87 13.92 17.56 -1.39
N VAL A 88 13.27 18.47 -0.64
CA VAL A 88 13.51 19.92 -0.77
C VAL A 88 14.97 20.26 -0.52
N ILE A 89 15.54 19.77 0.58
CA ILE A 89 16.94 19.99 0.94
C ILE A 89 17.87 19.46 -0.16
N CYS A 90 17.61 18.28 -0.68
CA CYS A 90 18.39 17.68 -1.78
C CYS A 90 18.29 18.52 -3.07
N ALA A 91 17.10 19.03 -3.40
CA ALA A 91 16.89 19.86 -4.57
C ALA A 91 17.60 21.24 -4.43
N GLU A 92 17.57 21.83 -3.23
CA GLU A 92 18.29 23.08 -2.93
C GLU A 92 19.82 22.90 -2.95
N ALA A 93 20.31 21.73 -2.59
CA ALA A 93 21.72 21.35 -2.71
C ALA A 93 22.14 21.05 -4.16
N GLY A 94 21.22 21.09 -5.12
CA GLY A 94 21.50 20.86 -6.55
C GLY A 94 21.63 19.39 -6.92
N LEU A 95 21.13 18.46 -6.11
CA LEU A 95 21.13 17.04 -6.48
C LEU A 95 20.13 16.79 -7.63
N THR A 96 20.50 15.83 -8.49
CA THR A 96 19.56 15.30 -9.49
C THR A 96 18.39 14.56 -8.81
N VAL A 97 17.27 14.48 -9.48
CA VAL A 97 16.04 13.88 -8.91
C VAL A 97 16.27 12.42 -8.49
N ASP A 98 16.96 11.63 -9.31
CA ASP A 98 17.32 10.24 -9.02
C ASP A 98 18.27 10.13 -7.81
N ALA A 99 19.25 11.02 -7.71
CA ALA A 99 20.15 11.09 -6.56
C ALA A 99 19.40 11.50 -5.27
N ALA A 100 18.47 12.45 -5.38
CA ALA A 100 17.63 12.88 -4.27
C ALA A 100 16.75 11.73 -3.75
N PHE A 101 16.06 11.01 -4.64
CA PHE A 101 15.25 9.84 -4.27
C PHE A 101 16.06 8.75 -3.61
N ASN A 102 17.28 8.46 -4.14
CA ASN A 102 18.18 7.48 -3.55
C ASN A 102 18.66 7.92 -2.14
N ARG A 103 18.94 9.20 -1.96
CA ARG A 103 19.33 9.77 -0.67
C ARG A 103 18.22 9.63 0.35
N VAL A 104 17.00 10.03 0.01
CA VAL A 104 15.81 9.92 0.86
C VAL A 104 15.54 8.46 1.24
N ALA A 105 15.62 7.54 0.27
CA ALA A 105 15.46 6.11 0.53
C ALA A 105 16.44 5.57 1.57
N LYS A 106 17.71 5.99 1.49
CA LYS A 106 18.76 5.56 2.44
C LYS A 106 18.58 6.15 3.84
N GLU A 107 18.28 7.45 3.92
CA GLU A 107 18.18 8.16 5.20
C GLU A 107 16.91 7.76 5.96
N LEU A 108 15.76 7.72 5.28
CA LEU A 108 14.47 7.44 5.91
C LEU A 108 14.09 5.96 5.91
N GLY A 109 14.77 5.11 5.14
CA GLY A 109 14.45 3.68 5.07
C GLY A 109 14.59 2.92 6.38
N ARG A 110 15.36 3.45 7.36
CA ARG A 110 15.44 2.87 8.71
C ARG A 110 14.22 3.19 9.57
N ALA A 111 13.70 4.41 9.45
CA ALA A 111 12.53 4.87 10.22
C ALA A 111 11.22 4.45 9.53
N TYR A 112 11.18 4.49 8.22
CA TYR A 112 10.01 4.19 7.38
C TYR A 112 10.37 3.21 6.26
N PRO A 113 10.50 1.90 6.55
CA PRO A 113 10.97 0.89 5.59
C PRO A 113 10.13 0.83 4.31
N GLU A 114 8.80 0.91 4.45
CA GLU A 114 7.87 0.84 3.32
C GLU A 114 8.03 2.02 2.36
N LEU A 115 8.28 3.21 2.91
CA LEU A 115 8.54 4.42 2.13
C LEU A 115 9.93 4.35 1.47
N GLY A 116 10.94 3.91 2.22
CA GLY A 116 12.30 3.72 1.72
C GLY A 116 12.35 2.77 0.53
N ASP A 117 11.65 1.64 0.60
CA ASP A 117 11.56 0.66 -0.49
C ASP A 117 10.95 1.26 -1.76
N GLU A 118 9.86 2.05 -1.63
CA GLU A 118 9.22 2.69 -2.79
C GLU A 118 10.10 3.79 -3.40
N PHE A 119 10.78 4.58 -2.58
CA PHE A 119 11.70 5.62 -3.06
C PHE A 119 12.96 5.01 -3.71
N ALA A 120 13.52 3.94 -3.15
CA ALA A 120 14.64 3.21 -3.74
C ALA A 120 14.27 2.62 -5.11
N LEU A 121 13.08 2.02 -5.22
CA LEU A 121 12.58 1.50 -6.49
C LEU A 121 12.38 2.61 -7.51
N THR A 122 11.82 3.74 -7.09
CA THR A 122 11.61 4.90 -7.98
C THR A 122 12.94 5.50 -8.43
N ALA A 123 13.97 5.56 -7.56
CA ALA A 123 15.30 5.99 -7.94
C ALA A 123 15.90 5.10 -9.04
N ILE A 124 15.71 3.79 -8.94
CA ILE A 124 16.14 2.83 -9.96
C ILE A 124 15.35 3.07 -11.27
N GLU A 125 14.03 3.21 -11.18
CA GLU A 125 13.19 3.48 -12.34
C GLU A 125 13.61 4.79 -13.05
N LEU A 126 13.90 5.86 -12.29
CA LEU A 126 14.38 7.14 -12.83
C LEU A 126 15.74 7.03 -13.53
N ALA A 127 16.60 6.13 -13.06
CA ALA A 127 17.91 5.90 -13.66
C ALA A 127 17.87 5.04 -14.93
N PHE A 128 16.91 4.10 -15.03
CA PHE A 128 16.87 3.10 -16.11
C PHE A 128 15.75 3.33 -17.13
N LEU A 129 14.66 3.98 -16.76
CA LEU A 129 13.57 4.31 -17.69
C LEU A 129 13.96 5.57 -18.49
N GLY A 130 13.78 5.51 -19.83
CA GLY A 130 14.00 6.66 -20.72
C GLY A 130 13.03 7.84 -20.47
N GLU A 131 11.87 7.54 -19.88
CA GLU A 131 10.87 8.52 -19.49
C GLU A 131 10.74 8.62 -17.96
N ARG A 132 11.18 9.71 -17.37
CA ARG A 132 11.05 9.99 -15.94
C ARG A 132 9.60 10.05 -15.48
N ARG A 133 8.72 10.54 -16.35
CA ARG A 133 7.29 10.58 -16.12
C ARG A 133 6.72 9.19 -15.76
N ALA A 134 7.13 8.15 -16.48
CA ALA A 134 6.69 6.78 -16.24
C ALA A 134 7.09 6.31 -14.83
N ALA A 135 8.28 6.67 -14.34
CA ALA A 135 8.73 6.33 -12.98
C ALA A 135 7.83 6.97 -11.91
N PHE A 136 7.45 8.25 -12.08
CA PHE A 136 6.54 8.93 -11.16
C PHE A 136 5.11 8.38 -11.20
N GLU A 137 4.60 8.06 -12.39
CA GLU A 137 3.29 7.43 -12.55
C GLU A 137 3.26 6.03 -11.90
N ASN A 138 4.34 5.27 -12.03
CA ASN A 138 4.50 3.98 -11.36
C ASN A 138 4.50 4.12 -9.82
N LEU A 139 5.21 5.11 -9.28
CA LEU A 139 5.19 5.41 -7.85
C LEU A 139 3.78 5.75 -7.37
N ALA A 140 3.07 6.65 -8.06
CA ALA A 140 1.70 7.03 -7.74
C ALA A 140 0.74 5.84 -7.79
N TYR A 141 0.90 4.96 -8.77
CA TYR A 141 0.10 3.73 -8.90
C TYR A 141 0.37 2.73 -7.78
N ARG A 142 1.65 2.52 -7.42
CA ARG A 142 2.04 1.55 -6.39
C ARG A 142 1.59 1.96 -4.99
N VAL A 143 1.77 3.23 -4.67
CA VAL A 143 1.46 3.75 -3.32
C VAL A 143 -0.02 4.05 -3.16
N ASN A 144 -0.68 4.52 -4.23
CA ASN A 144 -2.10 4.85 -4.29
C ASN A 144 -2.58 5.78 -3.14
N LEU A 145 -1.75 6.73 -2.74
CA LEU A 145 -2.07 7.82 -1.83
C LEU A 145 -2.29 9.10 -2.63
N GLU A 146 -3.35 9.85 -2.32
CA GLU A 146 -3.64 11.13 -2.98
C GLU A 146 -2.49 12.13 -2.82
N ALA A 147 -1.88 12.13 -1.63
CA ALA A 147 -0.69 12.90 -1.33
C ALA A 147 0.48 12.59 -2.29
N VAL A 148 0.76 11.31 -2.55
CA VAL A 148 1.83 10.90 -3.47
C VAL A 148 1.48 11.25 -4.92
N LYS A 149 0.22 11.13 -5.31
CA LYS A 149 -0.24 11.56 -6.64
C LYS A 149 -0.01 13.06 -6.86
N GLY A 150 -0.31 13.89 -5.85
CA GLY A 150 -0.02 15.33 -5.88
C GLY A 150 1.46 15.62 -6.10
N VAL A 151 2.33 14.96 -5.33
CA VAL A 151 3.79 15.08 -5.43
C VAL A 151 4.28 14.68 -6.82
N THR A 152 3.88 13.51 -7.31
CA THR A 152 4.32 12.99 -8.61
C THR A 152 3.81 13.86 -9.77
N THR A 153 2.58 14.37 -9.70
CA THR A 153 2.04 15.31 -10.68
C THR A 153 2.86 16.60 -10.73
N THR A 154 3.19 17.15 -9.57
CA THR A 154 4.01 18.36 -9.47
C THR A 154 5.41 18.13 -10.03
N MET A 155 6.03 16.96 -9.75
CA MET A 155 7.34 16.61 -10.29
C MET A 155 7.32 16.50 -11.82
N VAL A 156 6.33 15.85 -12.40
CA VAL A 156 6.14 15.76 -13.85
C VAL A 156 5.94 17.14 -14.49
N GLN A 157 5.16 18.02 -13.86
CA GLN A 157 4.97 19.38 -14.35
C GLN A 157 6.25 20.20 -14.27
N THR A 158 7.00 20.09 -13.17
CA THR A 158 8.26 20.81 -12.98
C THR A 158 9.32 20.41 -14.02
N GLU A 159 9.41 19.14 -14.35
CA GLU A 159 10.30 18.68 -15.44
C GLU A 159 9.90 19.21 -16.80
N ARG A 160 8.60 19.31 -17.07
CA ARG A 160 8.08 19.78 -18.37
C ARG A 160 8.25 21.27 -18.58
N TYR A 161 8.09 22.06 -17.52
CA TYR A 161 8.05 23.53 -17.61
C TYR A 161 9.30 24.22 -17.04
N GLY A 162 10.27 23.47 -16.51
CA GLY A 162 11.54 23.99 -16.00
C GLY A 162 11.40 24.88 -14.76
N THR A 163 10.29 24.79 -14.04
CA THR A 163 10.10 25.51 -12.78
C THR A 163 11.03 24.96 -11.70
N PRO A 164 11.52 25.79 -10.73
CA PRO A 164 12.39 25.30 -9.67
C PRO A 164 11.72 24.21 -8.84
N LEU A 165 12.21 22.97 -8.94
CA LEU A 165 11.68 21.80 -8.24
C LEU A 165 11.57 22.03 -6.72
N ALA A 166 12.58 22.70 -6.14
CA ALA A 166 12.63 23.01 -4.72
C ALA A 166 11.44 23.87 -4.26
N SER A 167 11.03 24.87 -5.04
CA SER A 167 9.90 25.74 -4.69
C SER A 167 8.57 24.99 -4.71
N ALA A 168 8.35 24.14 -5.71
CA ALA A 168 7.15 23.34 -5.85
C ALA A 168 7.03 22.29 -4.71
N LEU A 169 8.12 21.62 -4.38
CA LEU A 169 8.18 20.66 -3.27
C LEU A 169 7.99 21.35 -1.91
N ARG A 170 8.51 22.56 -1.72
CA ARG A 170 8.34 23.32 -0.47
C ARG A 170 6.88 23.68 -0.22
N VAL A 171 6.14 24.08 -1.24
CA VAL A 171 4.69 24.36 -1.12
C VAL A 171 3.94 23.09 -0.71
N LEU A 172 4.24 21.96 -1.36
CA LEU A 172 3.62 20.68 -1.04
C LEU A 172 3.94 20.21 0.39
N SER A 173 5.20 20.29 0.81
CA SER A 173 5.60 19.90 2.17
C SER A 173 4.86 20.73 3.23
N ALA A 174 4.72 22.04 3.01
CA ALA A 174 3.97 22.94 3.89
C ALA A 174 2.47 22.61 3.94
N GLU A 175 1.88 22.23 2.81
CA GLU A 175 0.47 21.82 2.73
C GLU A 175 0.22 20.51 3.48
N PHE A 176 1.07 19.50 3.28
CA PHE A 176 0.95 18.22 4.00
C PHE A 176 1.13 18.34 5.51
N ARG A 177 2.01 19.22 5.96
CA ARG A 177 2.21 19.49 7.40
C ARG A 177 0.95 20.08 8.03
N LYS A 178 0.24 20.98 7.34
CA LYS A 178 -1.03 21.55 7.84
C LYS A 178 -2.14 20.51 7.97
N VAL A 179 -2.24 19.57 7.02
CA VAL A 179 -3.28 18.53 7.03
C VAL A 179 -3.04 17.48 8.13
N HIS A 180 -1.81 17.30 8.60
CA HIS A 180 -1.48 16.28 9.62
C HIS A 180 -1.41 16.83 11.06
N GLN A 181 -1.63 18.14 11.26
CA GLN A 181 -1.70 18.74 12.60
C GLN A 181 -3.12 18.74 13.20
N PHE A 182 -4.09 18.18 12.52
CA PHE A 182 -5.45 17.91 13.00
C PHE A 182 -5.68 16.40 13.04
#